data_f6588e5daabbfe3b8976f86e1c4c8809
#
_entry.id   f6588e5daabbfe3b8976f86e1c4c8809
#
_cell.length_a   1.000
_cell.length_b   1.000
_cell.length_c   1.000
_cell.angle_alpha   90.00
_cell.angle_beta   90.00
_cell.angle_gamma   90.00
#
_symmetry.space_group_name_H-M   'P 1'
#
loop_
_entity.id
_entity.type
_entity.pdbx_description
1 polymer ?
#
loop_
_entity_poly.entity_id
_entity_poly.type
_entity_poly.pdbx_seq_one_letter_code
_entity_poly.pdbx_strand_id
1 'polypeptide(L)'
;LDGNSLGRMPKSAAECAKQVIDEEWGVDLIRGWNKGWWDAPTRIGDKIGKLIGAEAGQVIVTDTVSSNLFKLATAALTHQPNKKRIITDIFNFPSDLYILQGIQHLLSDTIRSTQYEVIRITATDNDITPNIIELESAINANTALVTLSHVVFKSGYIYDMRRITELAHNKGALVLWDLSHSVGALPIELDQCNADLAIGCTYKYLNGGP
;
A
#
# COMPACT_ATOMS: atom_id res chain seq x y z
N LEU A 1 -24.18 4.36 -1.51
CA LEU A 1 -22.86 4.99 -1.51
C LEU A 1 -21.80 3.89 -1.45
N ASP A 2 -20.94 3.80 -2.47
CA ASP A 2 -19.93 2.74 -2.59
C ASP A 2 -18.51 3.34 -2.71
N GLY A 3 -18.13 4.16 -1.72
CA GLY A 3 -16.79 4.72 -1.62
C GLY A 3 -15.69 3.67 -1.47
N ASN A 4 -16.08 2.44 -1.10
CA ASN A 4 -15.19 1.29 -1.02
C ASN A 4 -14.71 0.80 -2.40
N SER A 5 -15.46 1.07 -3.46
CA SER A 5 -15.11 0.71 -4.84
C SER A 5 -14.64 1.92 -5.62
N LEU A 6 -15.42 2.99 -5.62
CA LEU A 6 -15.13 4.24 -6.33
C LEU A 6 -15.72 5.42 -5.57
N GLY A 7 -14.90 6.40 -5.26
CA GLY A 7 -15.33 7.63 -4.63
C GLY A 7 -16.19 8.50 -5.54
N ARG A 8 -16.97 9.37 -4.93
CA ARG A 8 -17.81 10.30 -5.67
C ARG A 8 -16.97 11.41 -6.28
N MET A 9 -17.20 11.74 -7.55
CA MET A 9 -16.50 12.83 -8.24
C MET A 9 -16.71 14.17 -7.50
N PRO A 10 -15.66 14.86 -7.08
CA PRO A 10 -15.72 16.21 -6.55
C PRO A 10 -16.26 17.21 -7.59
N LYS A 11 -16.95 18.27 -7.14
CA LYS A 11 -17.50 19.28 -8.06
C LYS A 11 -16.42 19.94 -8.93
N SER A 12 -15.25 20.20 -8.37
CA SER A 12 -14.13 20.82 -9.05
C SER A 12 -13.33 19.90 -9.98
N ALA A 13 -13.57 18.58 -9.94
CA ALA A 13 -12.73 17.64 -10.70
C ALA A 13 -12.77 17.86 -12.20
N ALA A 14 -13.97 18.12 -12.77
CA ALA A 14 -14.13 18.38 -14.19
C ALA A 14 -13.43 19.67 -14.62
N GLU A 15 -13.51 20.73 -13.80
CA GLU A 15 -12.85 22.02 -14.06
C GLU A 15 -11.32 21.87 -14.01
N CYS A 16 -10.80 21.17 -12.98
CA CYS A 16 -9.37 20.88 -12.89
C CYS A 16 -8.87 20.07 -14.08
N ALA A 17 -9.60 19.02 -14.48
CA ALA A 17 -9.23 18.22 -15.64
C ALA A 17 -9.23 19.05 -16.93
N LYS A 18 -10.24 19.92 -17.10
CA LYS A 18 -10.32 20.84 -18.26
C LYS A 18 -9.13 21.81 -18.28
N GLN A 19 -8.76 22.38 -17.13
CA GLN A 19 -7.61 23.27 -17.03
C GLN A 19 -6.30 22.56 -17.44
N VAL A 20 -6.10 21.33 -16.96
CA VAL A 20 -4.91 20.54 -17.33
C VAL A 20 -4.86 20.30 -18.84
N ILE A 21 -6.01 19.97 -19.46
CA ILE A 21 -6.08 19.70 -20.90
C ILE A 21 -5.89 20.98 -21.72
N ASP A 22 -6.65 22.02 -21.42
CA ASP A 22 -6.73 23.22 -22.26
C ASP A 22 -5.51 24.13 -22.10
N GLU A 23 -5.03 24.31 -20.87
CA GLU A 23 -3.99 25.27 -20.55
C GLU A 23 -2.62 24.60 -20.38
N GLU A 24 -2.51 23.65 -19.44
CA GLU A 24 -1.21 23.08 -19.09
C GLU A 24 -0.66 22.23 -20.25
N TRP A 25 -1.50 21.39 -20.86
CA TRP A 25 -1.11 20.64 -22.04
C TRP A 25 -1.28 21.45 -23.33
N GLY A 26 -2.45 22.03 -23.57
CA GLY A 26 -2.79 22.68 -24.85
C GLY A 26 -1.96 23.92 -25.14
N VAL A 27 -1.60 24.70 -24.12
CA VAL A 27 -0.84 25.97 -24.27
C VAL A 27 0.60 25.82 -23.80
N ASP A 28 0.81 25.27 -22.62
CA ASP A 28 2.15 25.21 -22.02
C ASP A 28 3.04 24.12 -22.62
N LEU A 29 2.47 23.01 -23.07
CA LEU A 29 3.21 21.90 -23.67
C LEU A 29 4.37 21.45 -22.75
N ILE A 30 5.57 21.33 -23.31
CA ILE A 30 6.77 20.91 -22.55
C ILE A 30 7.11 21.85 -21.38
N ARG A 31 6.70 23.11 -21.43
CA ARG A 31 6.91 24.06 -20.34
C ARG A 31 6.14 23.71 -19.07
N GLY A 32 5.08 22.90 -19.18
CA GLY A 32 4.32 22.36 -18.03
C GLY A 32 5.21 21.68 -16.99
N TRP A 33 6.31 21.04 -17.42
CA TRP A 33 7.28 20.44 -16.52
C TRP A 33 7.86 21.45 -15.53
N ASN A 34 8.25 22.64 -16.00
CA ASN A 34 8.82 23.69 -15.16
C ASN A 34 7.75 24.51 -14.42
N LYS A 35 6.47 24.33 -14.75
CA LYS A 35 5.34 25.04 -14.14
C LYS A 35 4.62 24.25 -13.06
N GLY A 36 5.08 23.02 -12.77
CA GLY A 36 4.54 22.25 -11.67
C GLY A 36 4.29 20.76 -11.91
N TRP A 37 4.39 20.26 -13.14
CA TRP A 37 4.21 18.83 -13.40
C TRP A 37 5.32 18.00 -12.73
N TRP A 38 6.56 18.51 -12.77
CA TRP A 38 7.69 17.83 -12.13
C TRP A 38 7.46 17.58 -10.63
N ASP A 39 6.93 18.58 -9.95
CA ASP A 39 6.74 18.55 -8.50
C ASP A 39 5.35 18.01 -8.11
N ALA A 40 4.42 17.84 -9.05
CA ALA A 40 3.06 17.43 -8.78
C ALA A 40 2.95 16.11 -7.96
N PRO A 41 3.69 15.05 -8.28
CA PRO A 41 3.63 13.80 -7.53
C PRO A 41 3.99 13.96 -6.05
N THR A 42 5.05 14.72 -5.76
CA THR A 42 5.52 14.98 -4.37
C THR A 42 4.58 15.95 -3.66
N ARG A 43 4.21 17.06 -4.32
CA ARG A 43 3.32 18.07 -3.75
C ARG A 43 1.93 17.51 -3.42
N ILE A 44 1.40 16.60 -4.22
CA ILE A 44 0.14 15.90 -3.92
C ILE A 44 0.39 14.84 -2.86
N GLY A 45 1.52 14.14 -2.92
CA GLY A 45 1.98 13.20 -1.90
C GLY A 45 2.00 13.82 -0.51
N ASP A 46 2.56 15.02 -0.35
CA ASP A 46 2.59 15.74 0.92
C ASP A 46 1.19 16.09 1.47
N LYS A 47 0.21 16.30 0.59
CA LYS A 47 -1.18 16.48 1.02
C LYS A 47 -1.78 15.18 1.54
N ILE A 48 -1.49 14.07 0.89
CA ILE A 48 -1.91 12.74 1.34
C ILE A 48 -1.17 12.39 2.64
N GLY A 49 0.12 12.70 2.75
CA GLY A 49 0.93 12.51 3.95
C GLY A 49 0.26 13.06 5.20
N LYS A 50 -0.31 14.26 5.13
CA LYS A 50 -1.05 14.86 6.25
C LYS A 50 -2.31 14.08 6.67
N LEU A 51 -2.88 13.27 5.77
CA LEU A 51 -4.06 12.44 6.06
C LEU A 51 -3.69 11.07 6.65
N ILE A 52 -2.45 10.65 6.48
CA ILE A 52 -1.97 9.34 6.91
C ILE A 52 -0.88 9.41 7.99
N GLY A 53 -0.64 10.61 8.53
CA GLY A 53 0.34 10.82 9.59
C GLY A 53 1.78 10.54 9.13
N ALA A 54 2.13 10.97 7.92
CA ALA A 54 3.46 10.90 7.35
C ALA A 54 4.04 12.30 7.14
N GLU A 55 5.34 12.47 7.34
CA GLU A 55 6.04 13.73 7.16
C GLU A 55 6.16 14.14 5.68
N ALA A 56 6.45 15.42 5.44
CA ALA A 56 6.68 15.93 4.10
C ALA A 56 7.87 15.21 3.43
N GLY A 57 7.70 14.86 2.15
CA GLY A 57 8.70 14.14 1.37
C GLY A 57 8.65 12.62 1.49
N GLN A 58 7.84 12.06 2.40
CA GLN A 58 7.71 10.60 2.56
C GLN A 58 6.70 9.97 1.59
N VAL A 59 5.81 10.76 1.01
CA VAL A 59 4.72 10.26 0.15
C VAL A 59 4.86 10.77 -1.27
N ILE A 60 4.69 9.88 -2.23
CA ILE A 60 4.67 10.23 -3.65
C ILE A 60 3.45 9.59 -4.34
N VAL A 61 2.81 10.32 -5.24
CA VAL A 61 1.75 9.80 -6.10
C VAL A 61 2.37 9.29 -7.40
N THR A 62 2.28 7.97 -7.60
CA THR A 62 2.85 7.30 -8.77
C THR A 62 2.15 5.98 -9.02
N ASP A 63 2.14 5.53 -10.26
CA ASP A 63 1.71 4.20 -10.68
C ASP A 63 0.37 3.69 -10.07
N THR A 64 0.16 2.40 -10.18
CA THR A 64 -0.97 1.69 -9.58
C THR A 64 -0.58 1.05 -8.25
N VAL A 65 -1.57 0.67 -7.42
CA VAL A 65 -1.34 -0.10 -6.19
C VAL A 65 -0.50 -1.35 -6.47
N SER A 66 -0.85 -2.12 -7.53
CA SER A 66 -0.11 -3.34 -7.90
C SER A 66 1.34 -3.08 -8.26
N SER A 67 1.62 -2.03 -9.05
CA SER A 67 3.00 -1.65 -9.41
C SER A 67 3.79 -1.19 -8.18
N ASN A 68 3.17 -0.42 -7.32
CA ASN A 68 3.80 0.07 -6.09
C ASN A 68 4.03 -1.06 -5.09
N LEU A 69 3.09 -2.00 -4.94
CA LEU A 69 3.29 -3.20 -4.14
C LEU A 69 4.48 -4.01 -4.64
N PHE A 70 4.55 -4.25 -5.97
CA PHE A 70 5.68 -4.96 -6.56
C PHE A 70 7.02 -4.29 -6.24
N LYS A 71 7.11 -2.97 -6.44
CA LYS A 71 8.34 -2.19 -6.19
C LYS A 71 8.77 -2.26 -4.72
N LEU A 72 7.85 -1.95 -3.81
CA LEU A 72 8.16 -1.85 -2.39
C LEU A 72 8.40 -3.22 -1.74
N ALA A 73 7.62 -4.23 -2.08
CA ALA A 73 7.83 -5.59 -1.58
C ALA A 73 9.17 -6.16 -2.10
N THR A 74 9.51 -5.94 -3.38
CA THR A 74 10.81 -6.36 -3.92
C THR A 74 11.96 -5.63 -3.22
N ALA A 75 11.84 -4.32 -2.98
CA ALA A 75 12.83 -3.55 -2.26
C ALA A 75 13.02 -4.07 -0.82
N ALA A 76 11.92 -4.33 -0.10
CA ALA A 76 11.95 -4.89 1.25
C ALA A 76 12.66 -6.25 1.31
N LEU A 77 12.36 -7.15 0.37
CA LEU A 77 13.00 -8.46 0.29
C LEU A 77 14.49 -8.36 -0.06
N THR A 78 14.85 -7.43 -0.93
CA THR A 78 16.25 -7.18 -1.30
C THR A 78 17.03 -6.59 -0.12
N HIS A 79 16.39 -5.75 0.68
CA HIS A 79 16.98 -5.20 1.91
C HIS A 79 17.19 -6.26 3.00
N GLN A 80 16.41 -7.34 2.96
CA GLN A 80 16.43 -8.44 3.94
C GLN A 80 16.95 -9.77 3.31
N PRO A 81 18.16 -9.82 2.73
CA PRO A 81 18.59 -10.93 1.85
C PRO A 81 18.67 -12.29 2.56
N ASN A 82 18.78 -12.30 3.88
CA ASN A 82 18.86 -13.52 4.69
C ASN A 82 17.51 -14.06 5.15
N LYS A 83 16.41 -13.34 4.90
CA LYS A 83 15.06 -13.72 5.28
C LYS A 83 14.23 -14.04 4.04
N LYS A 84 13.38 -15.07 4.13
CA LYS A 84 12.75 -15.67 2.95
C LYS A 84 11.22 -15.74 3.04
N ARG A 85 10.63 -15.24 4.12
CA ARG A 85 9.21 -15.38 4.36
C ARG A 85 8.48 -14.05 4.23
N ILE A 86 7.41 -14.06 3.45
CA ILE A 86 6.43 -12.99 3.34
C ILE A 86 5.17 -13.47 4.07
N ILE A 87 4.68 -12.69 5.03
CA ILE A 87 3.42 -12.95 5.70
C ILE A 87 2.36 -12.03 5.14
N THR A 88 1.24 -12.59 4.74
CA THR A 88 0.04 -11.89 4.31
C THR A 88 -1.20 -12.63 4.79
N ASP A 89 -2.40 -12.28 4.35
CA ASP A 89 -3.62 -13.00 4.65
C ASP A 89 -4.43 -13.35 3.40
N ILE A 90 -5.49 -14.12 3.57
CA ILE A 90 -6.43 -14.46 2.49
C ILE A 90 -7.41 -13.31 2.17
N PHE A 91 -7.38 -12.24 2.97
CA PHE A 91 -8.31 -11.11 2.90
C PHE A 91 -7.76 -9.93 2.10
N ASN A 92 -6.47 -9.94 1.78
CA ASN A 92 -5.89 -8.96 0.89
C ASN A 92 -6.61 -8.97 -0.46
N PHE A 93 -6.59 -7.82 -1.13
CA PHE A 93 -7.21 -7.73 -2.44
C PHE A 93 -6.56 -8.72 -3.41
N PRO A 94 -7.32 -9.41 -4.28
CA PRO A 94 -6.77 -10.48 -5.11
C PRO A 94 -5.53 -10.11 -5.92
N SER A 95 -5.46 -8.87 -6.44
CA SER A 95 -4.28 -8.40 -7.18
C SER A 95 -3.02 -8.41 -6.32
N ASP A 96 -3.13 -8.10 -5.03
CA ASP A 96 -1.99 -8.07 -4.13
C ASP A 96 -1.42 -9.47 -3.90
N LEU A 97 -2.32 -10.45 -3.73
CA LEU A 97 -1.92 -11.85 -3.62
C LEU A 97 -1.24 -12.35 -4.90
N TYR A 98 -1.72 -11.94 -6.09
CA TYR A 98 -1.08 -12.29 -7.36
C TYR A 98 0.30 -11.64 -7.50
N ILE A 99 0.45 -10.38 -7.09
CA ILE A 99 1.75 -9.70 -7.11
C ILE A 99 2.75 -10.40 -6.18
N LEU A 100 2.34 -10.76 -4.95
CA LEU A 100 3.21 -11.47 -4.01
C LEU A 100 3.64 -12.85 -4.53
N GLN A 101 2.71 -13.60 -5.16
CA GLN A 101 3.03 -14.86 -5.83
C GLN A 101 4.01 -14.65 -7.00
N GLY A 102 3.79 -13.61 -7.81
CA GLY A 102 4.71 -13.26 -8.91
C GLY A 102 6.11 -12.93 -8.42
N ILE A 103 6.23 -12.16 -7.34
CA ILE A 103 7.51 -11.83 -6.70
C ILE A 103 8.20 -13.12 -6.18
N GLN A 104 7.43 -13.99 -5.51
CA GLN A 104 7.94 -15.28 -5.03
C GLN A 104 8.57 -16.09 -6.15
N HIS A 105 7.87 -16.26 -7.28
CA HIS A 105 8.41 -16.99 -8.44
C HIS A 105 9.62 -16.29 -9.03
N LEU A 106 9.53 -15.00 -9.31
CA LEU A 106 10.60 -14.23 -9.93
C LEU A 106 11.90 -14.30 -9.13
N LEU A 107 11.83 -14.10 -7.82
CA LEU A 107 13.02 -14.11 -6.97
C LEU A 107 13.54 -15.52 -6.70
N SER A 108 12.68 -16.54 -6.62
CA SER A 108 13.09 -17.93 -6.44
C SER A 108 13.78 -18.47 -7.71
N ASP A 109 13.28 -18.14 -8.89
CA ASP A 109 13.85 -18.59 -10.17
C ASP A 109 15.17 -17.88 -10.51
N THR A 110 15.27 -16.60 -10.19
CA THR A 110 16.45 -15.78 -10.48
C THR A 110 17.63 -16.14 -9.58
N ILE A 111 17.37 -16.52 -8.34
CA ILE A 111 18.36 -16.91 -7.34
C ILE A 111 18.15 -18.39 -7.03
N ARG A 112 18.62 -19.28 -7.88
CA ARG A 112 18.42 -20.75 -7.82
C ARG A 112 18.70 -21.43 -6.47
N SER A 113 19.32 -20.75 -5.52
CA SER A 113 19.58 -21.23 -4.15
C SER A 113 18.61 -20.67 -3.10
N THR A 114 17.68 -19.81 -3.48
CA THR A 114 16.83 -19.08 -2.56
C THR A 114 15.37 -19.35 -2.86
N GLN A 115 14.68 -20.01 -1.93
CA GLN A 115 13.24 -20.23 -2.02
C GLN A 115 12.51 -19.24 -1.09
N TYR A 116 11.73 -18.33 -1.66
CA TYR A 116 10.84 -17.47 -0.91
C TYR A 116 9.51 -18.17 -0.63
N GLU A 117 8.92 -17.89 0.51
CA GLU A 117 7.63 -18.44 0.94
C GLU A 117 6.63 -17.31 1.17
N VAL A 118 5.43 -17.41 0.60
CA VAL A 118 4.29 -16.55 0.91
C VAL A 118 3.34 -17.32 1.82
N ILE A 119 3.27 -16.95 3.09
CA ILE A 119 2.37 -17.51 4.09
C ILE A 119 1.12 -16.66 4.14
N ARG A 120 -0.04 -17.29 3.93
CA ARG A 120 -1.35 -16.63 3.95
C ARG A 120 -2.12 -17.03 5.19
N ILE A 121 -2.35 -16.08 6.07
CA ILE A 121 -3.12 -16.27 7.31
C ILE A 121 -4.59 -16.49 6.95
N THR A 122 -5.21 -17.43 7.65
CA THR A 122 -6.59 -17.84 7.40
C THR A 122 -7.60 -17.06 8.25
N ALA A 123 -8.88 -17.38 8.09
CA ALA A 123 -9.96 -16.84 8.91
C ALA A 123 -10.21 -17.68 10.17
N THR A 124 -10.80 -17.07 11.17
CA THR A 124 -11.36 -17.78 12.32
C THR A 124 -12.83 -18.17 12.13
N ASP A 125 -13.54 -17.43 11.26
CA ASP A 125 -14.99 -17.53 11.12
C ASP A 125 -15.43 -17.16 9.68
N ASN A 126 -15.97 -18.07 8.94
CA ASN A 126 -16.61 -17.86 7.64
C ASN A 126 -16.03 -16.71 6.78
N ASP A 127 -14.71 -16.57 6.74
CA ASP A 127 -13.96 -15.52 6.01
C ASP A 127 -14.31 -14.08 6.41
N ILE A 128 -14.59 -13.83 7.68
CA ILE A 128 -14.91 -12.47 8.19
C ILE A 128 -13.72 -11.91 8.99
N THR A 129 -13.22 -12.68 9.96
CA THR A 129 -12.21 -12.22 10.91
C THR A 129 -10.87 -12.91 10.68
N PRO A 130 -9.78 -12.15 10.46
CA PRO A 130 -8.44 -12.72 10.37
C PRO A 130 -8.04 -13.46 11.66
N ASN A 131 -7.32 -14.56 11.52
CA ASN A 131 -6.78 -15.31 12.63
C ASN A 131 -5.53 -14.62 13.19
N ILE A 132 -5.72 -13.71 14.14
CA ILE A 132 -4.61 -12.95 14.74
C ILE A 132 -3.61 -13.83 15.47
N ILE A 133 -4.06 -14.92 16.10
CA ILE A 133 -3.16 -15.85 16.80
C ILE A 133 -2.25 -16.55 15.78
N GLU A 134 -2.80 -16.94 14.63
CA GLU A 134 -2.02 -17.53 13.53
C GLU A 134 -1.03 -16.50 12.96
N LEU A 135 -1.48 -15.24 12.74
CA LEU A 135 -0.63 -14.14 12.28
C LEU A 135 0.57 -13.93 13.20
N GLU A 136 0.31 -13.80 14.50
CA GLU A 136 1.36 -13.60 15.51
C GLU A 136 2.35 -14.77 15.56
N SER A 137 1.88 -16.00 15.45
CA SER A 137 2.73 -17.20 15.45
C SER A 137 3.53 -17.39 14.15
N ALA A 138 3.00 -16.93 13.03
CA ALA A 138 3.67 -17.03 11.73
C ALA A 138 4.86 -16.07 11.59
N ILE A 139 4.80 -14.91 12.25
CA ILE A 139 5.86 -13.90 12.21
C ILE A 139 7.05 -14.36 13.06
N ASN A 140 8.18 -14.64 12.44
CA ASN A 140 9.37 -15.16 13.10
C ASN A 140 10.67 -14.58 12.52
N ALA A 141 11.82 -15.04 12.99
CA ALA A 141 13.13 -14.52 12.57
C ALA A 141 13.43 -14.67 11.07
N ASN A 142 12.74 -15.57 10.35
CA ASN A 142 12.87 -15.72 8.89
C ASN A 142 11.89 -14.81 8.11
N THR A 143 11.01 -14.08 8.79
CA THR A 143 10.07 -13.16 8.15
C THR A 143 10.80 -11.92 7.66
N ALA A 144 10.80 -11.68 6.35
CA ALA A 144 11.34 -10.48 5.73
C ALA A 144 10.30 -9.34 5.68
N LEU A 145 9.06 -9.69 5.35
CA LEU A 145 8.00 -8.73 5.11
C LEU A 145 6.67 -9.24 5.65
N VAL A 146 5.95 -8.37 6.35
CA VAL A 146 4.52 -8.53 6.64
C VAL A 146 3.77 -7.52 5.77
N THR A 147 2.78 -7.96 5.00
CA THR A 147 1.97 -7.06 4.16
C THR A 147 0.49 -7.38 4.28
N LEU A 148 -0.29 -6.40 4.70
CA LEU A 148 -1.71 -6.52 5.02
C LEU A 148 -2.47 -5.28 4.55
N SER A 149 -3.73 -5.46 4.15
CA SER A 149 -4.65 -4.32 4.03
C SER A 149 -5.05 -3.84 5.43
N HIS A 150 -4.85 -2.55 5.72
CA HIS A 150 -5.22 -1.97 7.03
C HIS A 150 -6.71 -2.20 7.35
N VAL A 151 -7.56 -2.10 6.32
CA VAL A 151 -8.97 -2.46 6.40
C VAL A 151 -9.29 -3.54 5.38
N VAL A 152 -9.84 -4.65 5.84
CA VAL A 152 -10.28 -5.75 4.97
C VAL A 152 -11.49 -5.32 4.15
N PHE A 153 -11.39 -5.33 2.83
CA PHE A 153 -12.41 -4.77 1.92
C PHE A 153 -13.77 -5.48 1.98
N LYS A 154 -13.80 -6.76 2.33
CA LYS A 154 -15.04 -7.56 2.41
C LYS A 154 -15.76 -7.40 3.75
N SER A 155 -15.03 -7.50 4.85
CA SER A 155 -15.61 -7.55 6.20
C SER A 155 -15.58 -6.21 6.92
N GLY A 156 -14.71 -5.26 6.50
CA GLY A 156 -14.46 -4.03 7.24
C GLY A 156 -13.64 -4.24 8.50
N TYR A 157 -13.03 -5.43 8.68
CA TYR A 157 -12.13 -5.66 9.80
C TYR A 157 -10.94 -4.68 9.73
N ILE A 158 -10.60 -4.09 10.88
CA ILE A 158 -9.50 -3.12 10.99
C ILE A 158 -8.39 -3.77 11.80
N TYR A 159 -7.21 -3.87 11.21
CA TYR A 159 -6.03 -4.32 11.92
C TYR A 159 -5.48 -3.25 12.86
N ASP A 160 -5.03 -3.65 14.04
CA ASP A 160 -4.24 -2.80 14.92
C ASP A 160 -2.84 -2.62 14.31
N MET A 161 -2.68 -1.53 13.56
CA MET A 161 -1.46 -1.22 12.82
C MET A 161 -0.24 -1.15 13.73
N ARG A 162 -0.34 -0.46 14.86
CA ARG A 162 0.77 -0.31 15.83
C ARG A 162 1.21 -1.66 16.35
N ARG A 163 0.28 -2.46 16.87
CA ARG A 163 0.57 -3.78 17.44
C ARG A 163 1.25 -4.71 16.44
N ILE A 164 0.75 -4.77 15.21
CA ILE A 164 1.31 -5.66 14.19
C ILE A 164 2.68 -5.17 13.73
N THR A 165 2.86 -3.86 13.58
CA THR A 165 4.16 -3.28 13.25
C THR A 165 5.20 -3.58 14.32
N GLU A 166 4.86 -3.37 15.59
CA GLU A 166 5.75 -3.71 16.74
C GLU A 166 6.09 -5.20 16.77
N LEU A 167 5.11 -6.06 16.53
CA LEU A 167 5.33 -7.52 16.49
C LEU A 167 6.31 -7.92 15.38
N ALA A 168 6.14 -7.36 14.18
CA ALA A 168 7.03 -7.60 13.05
C ALA A 168 8.45 -7.09 13.33
N HIS A 169 8.57 -5.87 13.85
CA HIS A 169 9.86 -5.27 14.21
C HIS A 169 10.60 -6.06 15.29
N ASN A 170 9.91 -6.61 16.28
CA ASN A 170 10.50 -7.49 17.31
C ASN A 170 11.13 -8.75 16.71
N LYS A 171 10.76 -9.13 15.48
CA LYS A 171 11.36 -10.23 14.70
C LYS A 171 12.29 -9.72 13.59
N GLY A 172 12.48 -8.40 13.52
CA GLY A 172 13.29 -7.73 12.49
C GLY A 172 12.69 -7.81 11.11
N ALA A 173 11.37 -8.00 10.98
CA ALA A 173 10.63 -7.95 9.71
C ALA A 173 10.22 -6.50 9.39
N LEU A 174 10.14 -6.16 8.11
CA LEU A 174 9.52 -4.92 7.64
C LEU A 174 8.02 -5.08 7.49
N VAL A 175 7.28 -3.97 7.54
CA VAL A 175 5.82 -3.96 7.33
C VAL A 175 5.46 -3.06 6.16
N LEU A 176 4.57 -3.55 5.30
CA LEU A 176 3.95 -2.80 4.20
C LEU A 176 2.44 -2.82 4.37
N TRP A 177 1.84 -1.65 4.57
CA TRP A 177 0.40 -1.49 4.71
C TRP A 177 -0.27 -1.07 3.40
N ASP A 178 -1.32 -1.79 2.98
CA ASP A 178 -2.23 -1.28 1.96
C ASP A 178 -3.33 -0.44 2.62
N LEU A 179 -3.35 0.84 2.30
CA LEU A 179 -4.28 1.83 2.83
C LEU A 179 -5.49 2.09 1.92
N SER A 180 -5.65 1.32 0.84
CA SER A 180 -6.68 1.56 -0.19
C SER A 180 -8.09 1.65 0.37
N HIS A 181 -8.39 0.98 1.49
CA HIS A 181 -9.69 0.96 2.13
C HIS A 181 -9.76 1.73 3.45
N SER A 182 -8.68 2.40 3.84
CA SER A 182 -8.61 3.17 5.09
C SER A 182 -8.32 4.65 4.88
N VAL A 183 -7.46 5.02 3.92
CA VAL A 183 -7.11 6.42 3.67
C VAL A 183 -8.33 7.22 3.23
N GLY A 184 -8.60 8.30 3.95
CA GLY A 184 -9.79 9.13 3.75
C GLY A 184 -11.05 8.63 4.46
N ALA A 185 -11.05 7.43 5.05
CA ALA A 185 -12.16 6.86 5.81
C ALA A 185 -11.88 6.79 7.32
N LEU A 186 -10.62 6.57 7.70
CA LEU A 186 -10.18 6.43 9.09
C LEU A 186 -8.97 7.33 9.37
N PRO A 187 -8.76 7.74 10.62
CA PRO A 187 -7.49 8.32 11.06
C PRO A 187 -6.37 7.30 10.90
N ILE A 188 -5.26 7.74 10.33
CA ILE A 188 -4.05 6.92 10.13
C ILE A 188 -2.87 7.73 10.61
N GLU A 189 -1.95 7.10 11.34
CA GLU A 189 -0.78 7.73 11.92
C GLU A 189 0.46 6.84 11.67
N LEU A 190 0.92 6.80 10.40
CA LEU A 190 2.01 5.91 9.98
C LEU A 190 3.28 6.10 10.78
N ASP A 191 3.73 7.36 10.95
CA ASP A 191 4.96 7.66 11.68
C ASP A 191 4.85 7.29 13.16
N GLN A 192 3.69 7.56 13.78
CA GLN A 192 3.45 7.17 15.17
C GLN A 192 3.35 5.65 15.36
N CYS A 193 2.90 4.93 14.34
CA CYS A 193 2.88 3.46 14.32
C CYS A 193 4.21 2.86 13.88
N ASN A 194 5.18 3.70 13.51
CA ASN A 194 6.49 3.28 13.04
C ASN A 194 6.43 2.37 11.80
N ALA A 195 5.42 2.59 10.94
CA ALA A 195 5.21 1.79 9.73
C ALA A 195 6.35 2.06 8.72
N ASP A 196 6.92 0.98 8.15
CA ASP A 196 8.06 1.12 7.24
C ASP A 196 7.65 1.57 5.84
N LEU A 197 6.57 0.97 5.32
CA LEU A 197 6.11 1.15 3.96
C LEU A 197 4.58 1.18 3.91
N ALA A 198 4.04 1.95 2.98
CA ALA A 198 2.61 1.96 2.71
C ALA A 198 2.33 2.19 1.22
N ILE A 199 1.21 1.63 0.75
CA ILE A 199 0.63 1.87 -0.57
C ILE A 199 -0.85 2.21 -0.40
N GLY A 200 -1.47 2.76 -1.44
CA GLY A 200 -2.90 3.03 -1.43
C GLY A 200 -3.37 3.59 -2.76
N CYS A 201 -4.66 3.84 -2.88
CA CYS A 201 -5.25 4.44 -4.07
C CYS A 201 -6.03 5.71 -3.73
N THR A 202 -6.13 6.60 -4.73
CA THR A 202 -6.84 7.87 -4.56
C THR A 202 -8.30 7.82 -4.98
N TYR A 203 -8.68 6.84 -5.82
CA TYR A 203 -10.00 6.80 -6.45
C TYR A 203 -11.15 6.32 -5.55
N LYS A 204 -10.84 5.74 -4.37
CA LYS A 204 -11.85 5.33 -3.40
C LYS A 204 -12.25 6.50 -2.50
N TYR A 205 -11.90 6.48 -1.24
CA TYR A 205 -12.32 7.48 -0.24
C TYR A 205 -11.66 8.85 -0.40
N LEU A 206 -10.54 8.95 -1.12
CA LEU A 206 -9.94 10.26 -1.46
C LEU A 206 -10.61 10.94 -2.66
N ASN A 207 -11.53 10.25 -3.36
CA ASN A 207 -12.29 10.79 -4.49
C ASN A 207 -11.42 11.34 -5.63
N GLY A 208 -10.23 10.76 -5.84
CA GLY A 208 -9.25 11.24 -6.82
C GLY A 208 -9.54 10.84 -8.27
N GLY A 209 -10.63 10.12 -8.51
CA GLY A 209 -10.98 9.57 -9.81
C GLY A 209 -10.20 8.30 -10.18
N PRO A 210 -10.70 7.54 -11.17
CA PRO A 210 -10.09 6.31 -11.65
C PRO A 210 -8.84 6.56 -12.47
#